data_120a78fdde14c3aec017191021a7cf5e
#
_entry.id   120a78fdde14c3aec017191021a7cf5e
#
_cell.length_a   1.000
_cell.length_b   1.000
_cell.length_c   1.000
_cell.angle_alpha   90.00
_cell.angle_beta   90.00
_cell.angle_gamma   90.00
#
_symmetry.space_group_name_H-M   'P 1'
#
loop_
_entity.id
_entity.type
_entity.pdbx_description
1 polymer ?
#
loop_
_entity_poly.entity_id
_entity_poly.type
_entity_poly.pdbx_seq_one_letter_code
_entity_poly.pdbx_strand_id
1 'polypeptide(L)' 'MTNEDYVRQSANKYGWKKYYSTLRPVSMGTHPKDGFMYFVNYDDRTEVDGKMVWAELYYNRELTEKEMKDYDLIK' A
#
# COMPACT_ATOMS: atom_id res chain seq x y z
N MET A 1 7.23 18.61 6.56
CA MET A 1 6.35 17.45 6.32
C MET A 1 6.78 16.74 5.05
N THR A 2 6.96 15.43 5.12
CA THR A 2 7.33 14.63 3.95
C THR A 2 6.11 14.30 3.11
N ASN A 3 6.33 13.83 1.87
CA ASN A 3 5.23 13.36 1.02
C ASN A 3 4.48 12.19 1.68
N GLU A 4 5.21 11.32 2.38
CA GLU A 4 4.61 10.18 3.08
C GLU A 4 3.68 10.65 4.20
N ASP A 5 4.09 11.65 4.96
CA ASP A 5 3.24 12.21 6.02
C ASP A 5 1.96 12.80 5.46
N TYR A 6 2.07 13.52 4.34
CA TYR A 6 0.91 14.08 3.65
C TYR A 6 -0.05 12.99 3.19
N VAL A 7 0.48 11.92 2.61
CA VAL A 7 -0.34 10.79 2.15
C VAL A 7 -1.05 10.12 3.32
N ARG A 8 -0.35 9.91 4.44
CA ARG A 8 -0.96 9.28 5.61
C ARG A 8 -2.06 10.15 6.22
N GLN A 9 -1.84 11.45 6.26
CA GLN A 9 -2.88 12.39 6.73
C GLN A 9 -4.08 12.39 5.80
N SER A 10 -3.85 12.36 4.49
CA SER A 10 -4.95 12.30 3.51
C SER A 10 -5.72 10.98 3.64
N ALA A 11 -5.04 9.88 3.84
CA ALA A 11 -5.67 8.57 4.03
C ALA A 11 -6.60 8.60 5.25
N ASN A 12 -6.15 9.18 6.36
CA ASN A 12 -6.98 9.34 7.55
C ASN A 12 -8.19 10.25 7.27
N LYS A 13 -7.95 11.36 6.59
CA LYS A 13 -8.98 12.36 6.33
C LYS A 13 -10.09 11.82 5.42
N TYR A 14 -9.70 11.08 4.39
CA TYR A 14 -10.64 10.59 3.37
C TYR A 14 -11.07 9.14 3.57
N GLY A 15 -10.56 8.49 4.61
CA GLY A 15 -10.92 7.10 4.90
C GLY A 15 -10.35 6.09 3.92
N TRP A 16 -9.19 6.39 3.33
CA TRP A 16 -8.54 5.43 2.43
C TRP A 16 -8.11 4.18 3.19
N LYS A 17 -8.12 3.04 2.49
CA LYS A 17 -7.67 1.77 3.04
C LYS A 17 -6.19 1.58 2.74
N LYS A 18 -5.43 1.13 3.73
CA LYS A 18 -3.98 0.93 3.59
C LYS A 18 -3.67 -0.56 3.49
N TYR A 19 -2.80 -0.89 2.53
CA TYR A 19 -2.30 -2.24 2.33
C TYR A 19 -0.78 -2.18 2.23
N TYR A 20 -0.13 -3.31 2.48
CA TYR A 20 1.33 -3.42 2.37
C TYR A 20 1.68 -4.42 1.29
N SER A 21 2.72 -4.12 0.51
CA SER A 21 3.23 -5.02 -0.51
C SER A 21 4.34 -5.90 0.08
N THR A 22 4.21 -7.21 -0.08
CA THR A 22 5.27 -8.16 0.29
C THR A 22 6.19 -8.46 -0.89
N LEU A 23 5.84 -7.98 -2.10
CA LEU A 23 6.69 -8.03 -3.27
C LEU A 23 7.55 -6.79 -3.36
N ARG A 24 8.74 -6.96 -3.88
CA ARG A 24 9.67 -5.86 -4.05
C ARG A 24 9.97 -5.62 -5.52
N PRO A 25 10.44 -4.42 -5.83
CA PRO A 25 9.86 -3.18 -5.36
C PRO A 25 8.53 -2.99 -6.06
N VAL A 26 7.68 -2.21 -5.47
CA VAL A 26 6.37 -1.96 -6.09
C VAL A 26 6.59 -1.18 -7.38
N SER A 27 5.97 -1.65 -8.45
CA SER A 27 5.96 -0.96 -9.73
C SER A 27 4.52 -0.83 -10.21
N MET A 28 4.30 -0.10 -11.30
CA MET A 28 2.94 0.18 -11.79
C MET A 28 2.14 -1.07 -12.16
N GLY A 29 2.79 -2.19 -12.40
CA GLY A 29 2.11 -3.43 -12.76
C GLY A 29 1.91 -4.41 -11.62
N THR A 30 2.31 -4.07 -10.39
CA THR A 30 2.33 -5.01 -9.27
C THR A 30 1.23 -4.79 -8.25
N HIS A 31 0.21 -4.01 -8.59
CA HIS A 31 -0.93 -3.76 -7.71
C HIS A 31 -2.19 -3.47 -8.51
N PRO A 32 -3.39 -3.72 -7.95
CA PRO A 32 -4.64 -3.36 -8.62
C PRO A 32 -4.71 -1.86 -8.85
N LYS A 33 -5.22 -1.46 -10.01
CA LYS A 33 -5.31 -0.05 -10.37
C LYS A 33 -6.63 0.60 -10.01
N ASP A 34 -7.68 -0.21 -9.87
CA ASP A 34 -9.01 0.30 -9.57
C ASP A 34 -9.07 0.82 -8.13
N GLY A 35 -9.37 2.10 -7.98
CA GLY A 35 -9.44 2.74 -6.67
C GLY A 35 -8.09 3.10 -6.07
N PHE A 36 -7.00 2.91 -6.81
CA PHE A 36 -5.66 3.22 -6.33
C PHE A 36 -5.48 4.73 -6.17
N MET A 37 -5.04 5.15 -4.98
CA MET A 37 -4.82 6.56 -4.67
C MET A 37 -3.35 6.95 -4.67
N TYR A 38 -2.54 6.21 -3.91
CA TYR A 38 -1.12 6.55 -3.78
C TYR A 38 -0.36 5.36 -3.19
N PHE A 39 0.96 5.33 -3.40
CA PHE A 39 1.80 4.38 -2.69
C PHE A 39 3.03 5.08 -2.11
N VAL A 40 3.54 4.54 -1.02
CA VAL A 40 4.79 4.96 -0.40
C VAL A 40 5.78 3.82 -0.55
N ASN A 41 6.78 4.03 -1.41
CA ASN A 41 7.82 3.03 -1.64
C ASN A 41 8.92 3.22 -0.60
N TYR A 42 9.21 2.18 0.17
CA TYR A 42 10.24 2.27 1.21
C TYR A 42 11.66 2.18 0.65
N ASP A 43 11.83 1.75 -0.59
CA ASP A 43 13.13 1.52 -1.24
C ASP A 43 13.97 0.45 -0.55
N ASP A 44 13.45 -0.18 0.49
CA ASP A 44 14.11 -1.23 1.23
C ASP A 44 13.05 -2.05 1.97
N ARG A 45 13.42 -3.26 2.39
CA ARG A 45 12.51 -4.10 3.14
C ARG A 45 12.38 -3.58 4.57
N THR A 46 11.15 -3.32 4.99
CA THR A 46 10.84 -2.71 6.28
C THR A 46 9.91 -3.63 7.06
N GLU A 47 10.17 -3.79 8.34
CA GLU A 47 9.28 -4.57 9.21
C GLU A 47 8.14 -3.68 9.70
N VAL A 48 6.90 -4.15 9.50
CA VAL A 48 5.70 -3.51 10.01
C VAL A 48 4.86 -4.58 10.70
N ASP A 49 4.66 -4.44 12.00
CA ASP A 49 3.87 -5.39 12.81
C ASP A 49 4.34 -6.84 12.63
N GLY A 50 5.66 -7.05 12.61
CA GLY A 50 6.25 -8.37 12.47
C GLY A 50 6.27 -8.92 11.04
N LYS A 51 5.88 -8.13 10.06
CA LYS A 51 5.86 -8.55 8.65
C LYS A 51 6.82 -7.69 7.85
N MET A 52 7.55 -8.35 6.95
CA MET A 52 8.50 -7.65 6.08
C MET A 52 7.78 -7.21 4.81
N VAL A 53 7.77 -5.91 4.58
CA VAL A 53 7.05 -5.30 3.45
C VAL A 53 7.95 -4.30 2.74
N TRP A 54 7.59 -3.94 1.50
CA TRP A 54 8.39 -3.06 0.66
C TRP A 54 7.72 -1.72 0.39
N ALA A 55 6.40 -1.63 0.58
CA ALA A 55 5.67 -0.40 0.31
C ALA A 55 4.31 -0.41 0.98
N GLU A 56 3.76 0.78 1.17
CA GLU A 56 2.35 0.98 1.57
C GLU A 56 1.57 1.43 0.34
N LEU A 57 0.38 0.86 0.16
CA LEU A 57 -0.52 1.24 -0.92
C LEU A 57 -1.82 1.73 -0.32
N TYR A 58 -2.38 2.78 -0.89
CA TYR A 58 -3.62 3.39 -0.40
C TYR A 58 -4.70 3.30 -1.47
N TYR A 59 -5.89 2.84 -1.06
CA TYR A 59 -7.04 2.65 -1.94
C TYR A 59 -8.26 3.34 -1.34
N ASN A 60 -9.14 3.85 -2.22
CA ASN A 60 -10.41 4.42 -1.77
C ASN A 60 -11.51 3.37 -1.60
N ARG A 61 -11.15 2.08 -1.65
CA ARG A 61 -12.05 0.94 -1.47
C ARG A 61 -11.32 -0.19 -0.79
N GLU A 62 -12.04 -1.17 -0.29
CA GLU A 62 -11.42 -2.38 0.19
C GLU A 62 -11.05 -3.29 -0.98
N LEU A 63 -9.87 -3.87 -0.93
CA LEU A 63 -9.46 -4.89 -1.89
C LEU A 63 -10.07 -6.23 -1.50
N THR A 64 -10.39 -7.05 -2.49
CA THR A 64 -10.86 -8.40 -2.23
C THR A 64 -9.69 -9.30 -1.81
N GLU A 65 -10.01 -10.42 -1.16
CA GLU A 65 -8.98 -11.40 -0.79
C GLU A 65 -8.24 -11.91 -2.01
N LYS A 66 -8.95 -12.10 -3.13
CA LYS A 66 -8.34 -12.53 -4.38
C LYS A 66 -7.33 -11.51 -4.89
N GLU A 67 -7.68 -10.22 -4.86
CA GLU A 67 -6.76 -9.16 -5.27
C GLU A 67 -5.52 -9.13 -4.39
N MET A 68 -5.71 -9.24 -3.08
CA MET A 68 -4.59 -9.24 -2.14
C MET A 68 -3.67 -10.43 -2.40
N LYS A 69 -4.24 -11.60 -2.64
CA LYS A 69 -3.47 -12.81 -2.93
C LYS A 69 -2.74 -12.72 -4.27
N ASP A 70 -3.43 -12.24 -5.30
CA ASP A 70 -2.86 -12.15 -6.65
C ASP A 70 -1.70 -11.18 -6.73
N TYR A 71 -1.71 -10.13 -5.89
CA TYR A 71 -0.69 -9.08 -5.91
C TYR A 71 0.20 -9.09 -4.67
N ASP A 72 0.08 -10.12 -3.83
CA ASP A 72 0.87 -10.28 -2.59
C ASP A 72 0.78 -9.05 -1.69
N LEU A 73 -0.45 -8.60 -1.48
CA LEU A 73 -0.75 -7.49 -0.58
C LEU A 73 -1.32 -8.01 0.74
N ILE A 74 -1.03 -7.31 1.83
CA ILE A 74 -1.53 -7.62 3.17
C ILE A 74 -2.03 -6.33 3.83
N LYS A 75 -2.89 -6.50 4.84
CA LYS A 75 -3.39 -5.37 5.63
C LYS A 75 -2.41 -4.93 6.69
#